data_9c937bfbe36c465d1764a28f6ca3e723
#
_entry.id   9c937bfbe36c465d1764a28f6ca3e723
#
_cell.length_a   1.000
_cell.length_b   1.000
_cell.length_c   1.000
_cell.angle_alpha   90.00
_cell.angle_beta   90.00
_cell.angle_gamma   90.00
#
_symmetry.space_group_name_H-M   'P 1'
#
loop_
_entity.id
_entity.type
_entity.pdbx_description
1 polymer ?
#
loop_
_entity_poly.entity_id
_entity_poly.type
_entity_poly.pdbx_seq_one_letter_code
_entity_poly.pdbx_strand_id
1 'polypeptide(L)'
;MFNKSIKVRKYREKCGVAVIFMSSLFSCIAVALITIFLFKEGLVLFKEVSLKEFLTSTEWFPSSDNPKYGILSFIYATFVVTGLSLLFALPFALSLAIFLAKMCPERLRGIIKGCTEVLQGIPSVIFGLVGIAV
;
A
#
# COMPACT_ATOMS: atom_id res chain seq x y z
N MET A 1 33.29 -36.89 9.49
CA MET A 1 32.35 -36.45 8.44
C MET A 1 31.35 -35.39 8.89
N PHE A 2 30.95 -35.31 10.13
CA PHE A 2 29.94 -34.39 10.69
C PHE A 2 30.30 -32.88 10.66
N ASN A 3 31.60 -32.57 10.77
CA ASN A 3 32.07 -31.17 10.88
C ASN A 3 32.04 -30.38 9.54
N LYS A 4 32.07 -31.09 8.40
CA LYS A 4 32.06 -30.46 7.06
C LYS A 4 30.65 -29.96 6.68
N SER A 5 29.61 -30.68 7.10
CA SER A 5 28.20 -30.30 6.84
C SER A 5 27.78 -29.06 7.62
N ILE A 6 28.27 -28.88 8.85
CA ILE A 6 27.98 -27.72 9.70
C ILE A 6 28.62 -26.45 9.13
N LYS A 7 29.86 -26.53 8.61
CA LYS A 7 30.51 -25.38 7.97
C LYS A 7 29.80 -24.94 6.68
N VAL A 8 29.43 -25.88 5.83
CA VAL A 8 28.68 -25.57 4.58
C VAL A 8 27.32 -24.92 4.88
N ARG A 9 26.62 -25.39 5.92
CA ARG A 9 25.35 -24.82 6.35
C ARG A 9 25.52 -23.38 6.84
N LYS A 10 26.54 -23.10 7.65
CA LYS A 10 26.85 -21.73 8.11
C LYS A 10 27.25 -20.79 6.97
N TYR A 11 27.94 -21.27 5.94
CA TYR A 11 28.28 -20.46 4.76
C TYR A 11 26.99 -20.11 3.95
N ARG A 12 26.13 -21.09 3.75
CA ARG A 12 24.85 -20.86 3.05
C ARG A 12 23.95 -19.90 3.81
N GLU A 13 23.87 -20.01 5.13
CA GLU A 13 23.14 -19.07 5.99
C GLU A 13 23.73 -17.66 5.89
N LYS A 14 25.05 -17.49 5.95
CA LYS A 14 25.71 -16.19 5.79
C LYS A 14 25.47 -15.58 4.39
N CYS A 15 25.59 -16.39 3.34
CA CYS A 15 25.26 -15.91 1.99
C CYS A 15 23.80 -15.50 1.86
N GLY A 16 22.86 -16.27 2.42
CA GLY A 16 21.45 -15.91 2.43
C GLY A 16 21.17 -14.59 3.16
N VAL A 17 21.73 -14.44 4.35
CA VAL A 17 21.64 -13.18 5.12
C VAL A 17 22.26 -12.01 4.37
N ALA A 18 23.42 -12.19 3.74
CA ALA A 18 24.07 -11.13 2.95
C ALA A 18 23.21 -10.69 1.75
N VAL A 19 22.61 -11.63 1.02
CA VAL A 19 21.71 -11.32 -0.11
C VAL A 19 20.49 -10.54 0.37
N ILE A 20 19.85 -10.99 1.46
CA ILE A 20 18.69 -10.29 2.03
C ILE A 20 19.08 -8.88 2.49
N PHE A 21 20.21 -8.73 3.15
CA PHE A 21 20.71 -7.44 3.62
C PHE A 21 21.00 -6.48 2.45
N MET A 22 21.67 -6.96 1.41
CA MET A 22 21.95 -6.16 0.21
C MET A 22 20.67 -5.75 -0.53
N SER A 23 19.70 -6.68 -0.65
CA SER A 23 18.40 -6.36 -1.26
C SER A 23 17.61 -5.33 -0.45
N SER A 24 17.63 -5.44 0.87
CA SER A 24 17.00 -4.48 1.77
C SER A 24 17.65 -3.09 1.67
N LEU A 25 18.97 -3.05 1.64
CA LEU A 25 19.73 -1.80 1.49
C LEU A 25 19.41 -1.13 0.15
N PHE A 26 19.39 -1.91 -0.94
CA PHE A 26 19.01 -1.40 -2.26
C PHE A 26 17.58 -0.83 -2.29
N SER A 27 16.62 -1.54 -1.70
CA SER A 27 15.25 -1.06 -1.57
C SER A 27 15.15 0.24 -0.77
N CYS A 28 15.86 0.33 0.36
CA CYS A 28 15.88 1.56 1.16
C CYS A 28 16.46 2.74 0.38
N ILE A 29 17.55 2.53 -0.36
CA ILE A 29 18.17 3.56 -1.19
C ILE A 29 17.21 3.99 -2.30
N ALA A 30 16.54 3.04 -2.98
CA ALA A 30 15.59 3.35 -4.03
C ALA A 30 14.42 4.20 -3.52
N VAL A 31 13.83 3.82 -2.38
CA VAL A 31 12.75 4.59 -1.75
C VAL A 31 13.23 5.98 -1.32
N ALA A 32 14.43 6.09 -0.74
CA ALA A 32 15.00 7.38 -0.35
C ALA A 32 15.22 8.29 -1.57
N LEU A 33 15.75 7.77 -2.67
CA LEU A 33 15.96 8.52 -3.90
C LEU A 33 14.64 9.02 -4.50
N ILE A 34 13.62 8.16 -4.56
CA ILE A 34 12.28 8.54 -5.05
C ILE A 34 11.69 9.63 -4.14
N THR A 35 11.81 9.47 -2.83
CA THR A 35 11.31 10.45 -1.87
C THR A 35 11.99 11.80 -2.05
N ILE A 36 13.32 11.83 -2.13
CA ILE A 36 14.09 13.07 -2.36
C ILE A 36 13.70 13.73 -3.68
N PHE A 37 13.54 12.93 -4.75
CA PHE A 37 13.12 13.43 -6.06
C PHE A 37 11.73 14.07 -5.99
N LEU A 38 10.75 13.37 -5.41
CA LEU A 38 9.39 13.88 -5.27
C LEU A 38 9.33 15.16 -4.40
N PHE A 39 10.12 15.23 -3.33
CA PHE A 39 10.22 16.45 -2.52
C PHE A 39 10.80 17.60 -3.32
N LYS A 40 11.85 17.39 -4.09
CA LYS A 40 12.44 18.44 -4.94
C LYS A 40 11.44 19.00 -5.93
N GLU A 41 10.77 18.13 -6.69
CA GLU A 41 9.77 18.53 -7.67
C GLU A 41 8.55 19.18 -7.00
N GLY A 42 8.07 18.60 -5.89
CA GLY A 42 6.93 19.14 -5.15
C GLY A 42 7.20 20.54 -4.57
N LEU A 43 8.41 20.79 -4.08
CA LEU A 43 8.76 22.13 -3.51
C LEU A 43 8.77 23.24 -4.56
N VAL A 44 8.99 22.93 -5.83
CA VAL A 44 8.93 23.92 -6.91
C VAL A 44 7.51 24.49 -7.05
N LEU A 45 6.49 23.64 -6.89
CA LEU A 45 5.08 24.06 -6.94
C LEU A 45 4.76 25.15 -5.89
N PHE A 46 5.32 25.03 -4.68
CA PHE A 46 5.07 25.98 -3.58
C PHE A 46 5.78 27.33 -3.73
N LYS A 47 6.58 27.52 -4.77
CA LYS A 47 7.09 28.84 -5.15
C LYS A 47 6.04 29.65 -5.89
N GLU A 48 5.12 29.00 -6.59
CA GLU A 48 4.08 29.60 -7.43
C GLU A 48 2.72 29.62 -6.75
N VAL A 49 2.44 28.63 -5.92
CA VAL A 49 1.14 28.45 -5.25
C VAL A 49 1.30 28.49 -3.74
N SER A 50 0.47 29.30 -3.08
CA SER A 50 0.44 29.36 -1.62
C SER A 50 -0.05 28.05 -1.02
N LEU A 51 0.59 27.57 0.07
CA LEU A 51 0.16 26.39 0.83
C LEU A 51 -1.32 26.47 1.25
N LYS A 52 -1.80 27.66 1.59
CA LYS A 52 -3.19 27.87 1.95
C LYS A 52 -4.11 27.64 0.76
N GLU A 53 -3.80 28.18 -0.39
CA GLU A 53 -4.56 28.03 -1.62
C GLU A 53 -4.57 26.55 -2.07
N PHE A 54 -3.41 25.90 -2.04
CA PHE A 54 -3.26 24.48 -2.35
C PHE A 54 -4.18 23.59 -1.50
N LEU A 55 -4.26 23.84 -0.18
CA LEU A 55 -5.06 23.03 0.74
C LEU A 55 -6.55 23.38 0.76
N THR A 56 -6.94 24.60 0.42
CA THR A 56 -8.32 25.09 0.57
C THR A 56 -9.06 25.24 -0.75
N SER A 57 -8.37 25.31 -1.88
CA SER A 57 -9.00 25.35 -3.18
C SER A 57 -9.57 23.99 -3.59
N THR A 58 -10.74 24.02 -4.22
CA THR A 58 -11.41 22.82 -4.77
C THR A 58 -11.10 22.60 -6.24
N GLU A 59 -10.47 23.55 -6.90
CA GLU A 59 -10.24 23.53 -8.34
C GLU A 59 -8.89 22.93 -8.69
N TRP A 60 -8.91 21.89 -9.52
CA TRP A 60 -7.72 21.21 -10.02
C TRP A 60 -7.68 21.26 -11.55
N PHE A 61 -6.96 22.24 -12.10
CA PHE A 61 -6.77 22.41 -13.53
C PHE A 61 -5.31 22.73 -13.86
N PRO A 62 -4.39 21.77 -13.77
CA PRO A 62 -2.96 21.99 -13.97
C PRO A 62 -2.58 22.31 -15.42
N SER A 63 -3.44 21.95 -16.39
CA SER A 63 -3.19 22.09 -17.83
C SER A 63 -3.93 23.27 -18.47
N SER A 64 -4.52 24.17 -17.68
CA SER A 64 -5.18 25.37 -18.19
C SER A 64 -4.22 26.55 -18.32
N ASP A 65 -4.61 27.57 -19.08
CA ASP A 65 -3.82 28.82 -19.23
C ASP A 65 -3.57 29.52 -17.88
N ASN A 66 -4.46 29.30 -16.89
CA ASN A 66 -4.30 29.70 -15.49
C ASN A 66 -4.31 28.43 -14.63
N PRO A 67 -3.18 27.81 -14.36
CA PRO A 67 -3.15 26.55 -13.65
C PRO A 67 -3.61 26.70 -12.18
N LYS A 68 -4.50 25.80 -11.74
CA LYS A 68 -5.01 25.73 -10.38
C LYS A 68 -4.72 24.38 -9.79
N TYR A 69 -4.23 24.36 -8.55
CA TYR A 69 -3.71 23.17 -7.87
C TYR A 69 -4.40 22.93 -6.50
N GLY A 70 -5.72 23.08 -6.44
CA GLY A 70 -6.48 22.84 -5.21
C GLY A 70 -6.72 21.34 -4.94
N ILE A 71 -6.32 20.85 -3.77
CA ILE A 71 -6.47 19.43 -3.41
C ILE A 71 -7.63 19.15 -2.45
N LEU A 72 -8.39 20.15 -2.02
CA LEU A 72 -9.47 19.98 -1.03
C LEU A 72 -10.52 18.96 -1.48
N SER A 73 -10.89 18.97 -2.77
CA SER A 73 -11.83 17.99 -3.34
C SER A 73 -11.33 16.56 -3.21
N PHE A 74 -10.04 16.32 -3.45
CA PHE A 74 -9.44 14.99 -3.32
C PHE A 74 -9.37 14.53 -1.86
N ILE A 75 -9.05 15.45 -0.94
CA ILE A 75 -9.03 15.16 0.50
C ILE A 75 -10.45 14.76 0.96
N TYR A 76 -11.45 15.58 0.63
CA TYR A 76 -12.84 15.29 0.98
C TYR A 76 -13.34 13.98 0.39
N ALA A 77 -13.10 13.75 -0.90
CA ALA A 77 -13.46 12.50 -1.57
C ALA A 77 -12.82 11.29 -0.91
N THR A 78 -11.54 11.39 -0.54
CA THR A 78 -10.82 10.31 0.15
C THR A 78 -11.45 9.97 1.49
N PHE A 79 -11.79 10.98 2.31
CA PHE A 79 -12.44 10.75 3.60
C PHE A 79 -13.83 10.14 3.44
N VAL A 80 -14.62 10.63 2.51
CA VAL A 80 -15.98 10.12 2.25
C VAL A 80 -15.92 8.67 1.77
N VAL A 81 -15.12 8.38 0.75
CA VAL A 81 -15.00 7.03 0.18
C VAL A 81 -14.46 6.05 1.22
N THR A 82 -13.41 6.45 1.95
CA THR A 82 -12.82 5.59 3.00
C THR A 82 -13.82 5.35 4.13
N GLY A 83 -14.50 6.38 4.60
CA GLY A 83 -15.50 6.27 5.66
C GLY A 83 -16.67 5.36 5.28
N LEU A 84 -17.21 5.54 4.08
CA LEU A 84 -18.27 4.68 3.57
C LEU A 84 -17.79 3.24 3.38
N SER A 85 -16.61 3.05 2.81
CA SER A 85 -16.03 1.71 2.62
C SER A 85 -15.84 0.98 3.95
N LEU A 86 -15.32 1.65 4.97
CA LEU A 86 -15.18 1.09 6.31
C LEU A 86 -16.54 0.77 6.95
N LEU A 87 -17.52 1.66 6.81
CA LEU A 87 -18.85 1.45 7.37
C LEU A 87 -19.49 0.16 6.84
N PHE A 88 -19.32 -0.12 5.55
CA PHE A 88 -19.83 -1.36 4.95
C PHE A 88 -18.92 -2.56 5.21
N ALA A 89 -17.61 -2.41 5.13
CA ALA A 89 -16.66 -3.52 5.25
C ALA A 89 -16.56 -4.09 6.67
N LEU A 90 -16.61 -3.22 7.71
CA LEU A 90 -16.43 -3.66 9.10
C LEU A 90 -17.44 -4.71 9.57
N PRO A 91 -18.75 -4.57 9.38
CA PRO A 91 -19.70 -5.58 9.83
C PRO A 91 -19.50 -6.93 9.15
N PHE A 92 -19.18 -6.94 7.85
CA PHE A 92 -18.89 -8.20 7.14
C PHE A 92 -17.57 -8.83 7.58
N ALA A 93 -16.52 -8.02 7.77
CA ALA A 93 -15.22 -8.49 8.22
C ALA A 93 -15.29 -9.07 9.64
N LEU A 94 -15.99 -8.40 10.57
CA LEU A 94 -16.19 -8.90 11.92
C LEU A 94 -17.03 -10.18 11.94
N SER A 95 -18.09 -10.24 11.17
CA SER A 95 -18.94 -11.43 11.06
C SER A 95 -18.15 -12.63 10.55
N LEU A 96 -17.36 -12.42 9.49
CA LEU A 96 -16.49 -13.47 8.96
C LEU A 96 -15.41 -13.90 9.95
N ALA A 97 -14.80 -12.96 10.65
CA ALA A 97 -13.78 -13.26 11.65
C ALA A 97 -14.34 -14.08 12.81
N ILE A 98 -15.53 -13.72 13.34
CA ILE A 98 -16.21 -14.46 14.41
C ILE A 98 -16.62 -15.85 13.92
N PHE A 99 -17.16 -15.96 12.73
CA PHE A 99 -17.52 -17.23 12.12
C PHE A 99 -16.31 -18.16 12.01
N LEU A 100 -15.21 -17.68 11.47
CA LEU A 100 -13.95 -18.43 11.32
C LEU A 100 -13.34 -18.82 12.67
N ALA A 101 -13.46 -17.96 13.68
CA ALA A 101 -12.86 -18.22 15.00
C ALA A 101 -13.65 -19.24 15.85
N LYS A 102 -15.00 -19.17 15.79
CA LYS A 102 -15.87 -19.91 16.75
C LYS A 102 -16.72 -21.00 16.12
N MET A 103 -17.12 -20.88 14.86
CA MET A 103 -18.16 -21.74 14.26
C MET A 103 -17.65 -22.58 13.08
N CYS A 104 -16.55 -22.21 12.48
CA CYS A 104 -16.06 -22.83 11.26
C CYS A 104 -15.32 -24.14 11.55
N PRO A 105 -15.71 -25.29 10.95
CA PRO A 105 -14.96 -26.51 11.04
C PRO A 105 -13.57 -26.37 10.42
N GLU A 106 -12.57 -27.10 10.98
CA GLU A 106 -11.16 -26.95 10.57
C GLU A 106 -10.90 -27.07 9.08
N ARG A 107 -11.59 -27.98 8.41
CA ARG A 107 -11.45 -28.20 6.97
C ARG A 107 -11.87 -26.97 6.16
N LEU A 108 -12.99 -26.36 6.53
CA LEU A 108 -13.53 -25.20 5.84
C LEU A 108 -12.72 -23.92 6.17
N ARG A 109 -12.24 -23.82 7.41
CA ARG A 109 -11.37 -22.73 7.86
C ARG A 109 -10.11 -22.62 7.00
N GLY A 110 -9.47 -23.76 6.68
CA GLY A 110 -8.28 -23.77 5.81
C GLY A 110 -8.55 -23.22 4.42
N ILE A 111 -9.69 -23.62 3.82
CA ILE A 111 -10.08 -23.19 2.47
C ILE A 111 -10.38 -21.68 2.46
N ILE A 112 -11.23 -21.21 3.38
CA ILE A 112 -11.61 -19.79 3.44
C ILE A 112 -10.38 -18.91 3.72
N LYS A 113 -9.50 -19.32 4.63
CA LYS A 113 -8.27 -18.61 4.91
C LYS A 113 -7.36 -18.55 3.68
N GLY A 114 -7.17 -19.64 2.97
CA GLY A 114 -6.40 -19.66 1.73
C GLY A 114 -6.98 -18.74 0.65
N CYS A 115 -8.30 -18.75 0.45
CA CYS A 115 -8.96 -17.82 -0.46
C CYS A 115 -8.74 -16.36 -0.07
N THR A 116 -8.84 -16.04 1.22
CA THR A 116 -8.61 -14.67 1.73
C THR A 116 -7.17 -14.23 1.51
N GLU A 117 -6.19 -15.11 1.73
CA GLU A 117 -4.77 -14.84 1.50
C GLU A 117 -4.47 -14.58 0.01
N VAL A 118 -5.09 -15.33 -0.89
CA VAL A 118 -4.97 -15.10 -2.34
C VAL A 118 -5.57 -13.75 -2.74
N LEU A 119 -6.75 -13.40 -2.22
CA LEU A 119 -7.39 -12.10 -2.48
C LEU A 119 -6.54 -10.93 -1.97
N GLN A 120 -5.90 -11.09 -0.80
CA GLN A 120 -4.99 -10.07 -0.27
C GLN A 120 -3.72 -9.89 -1.11
N GLY A 121 -3.31 -10.90 -1.87
CA GLY A 121 -2.19 -10.82 -2.81
C GLY A 121 -2.48 -9.97 -4.05
N ILE A 122 -3.75 -9.69 -4.35
CA ILE A 122 -4.12 -8.87 -5.51
C ILE A 122 -3.95 -7.37 -5.15
N PRO A 123 -3.16 -6.59 -5.92
CA PRO A 123 -3.02 -5.16 -5.70
C PRO A 123 -4.38 -4.44 -5.69
N SER A 124 -4.60 -3.57 -4.71
CA SER A 124 -5.86 -2.82 -4.55
C SER A 124 -6.26 -1.99 -5.78
N VAL A 125 -5.29 -1.58 -6.57
CA VAL A 125 -5.50 -0.87 -7.84
C VAL A 125 -6.33 -1.69 -8.84
N ILE A 126 -6.14 -3.02 -8.87
CA ILE A 126 -6.91 -3.91 -9.76
C ILE A 126 -8.39 -3.90 -9.38
N PHE A 127 -8.70 -3.96 -8.09
CA PHE A 127 -10.09 -3.85 -7.62
C PHE A 127 -10.71 -2.50 -7.97
N GLY A 128 -9.93 -1.40 -7.87
CA GLY A 128 -10.36 -0.07 -8.28
C GLY A 128 -10.67 0.01 -9.78
N LEU A 129 -9.81 -0.54 -10.63
CA LEU A 129 -10.01 -0.58 -12.08
C LEU A 129 -11.24 -1.41 -12.47
N VAL A 130 -11.44 -2.57 -11.86
CA VAL A 130 -12.63 -3.41 -12.10
C VAL A 130 -13.90 -2.65 -11.66
N GLY A 131 -13.85 -1.94 -10.53
CA GLY A 131 -14.99 -1.15 -10.05
C GLY A 131 -15.35 0.04 -10.94
N ILE A 132 -14.42 0.55 -11.74
CA ILE A 132 -14.69 1.60 -12.75
C ILE A 132 -15.25 0.99 -14.04
N ALA A 133 -14.86 -0.26 -14.36
CA ALA A 133 -15.24 -0.92 -15.61
C ALA A 133 -16.65 -1.56 -15.56
N VAL A 134 -17.24 -1.76 -14.36
CA VAL A 134 -18.56 -2.34 -14.12
C VAL A 134 -19.59 -1.24 -13.87
#